data_71d8c8b47a41d67f38a81633e1a8ee78
#
_entry.id   71d8c8b47a41d67f38a81633e1a8ee78
#
_cell.length_a   1.000
_cell.length_b   1.000
_cell.length_c   1.000
_cell.angle_alpha   90.00
_cell.angle_beta   90.00
_cell.angle_gamma   90.00
#
_symmetry.space_group_name_H-M   'P 1'
#
loop_
_entity.id
_entity.type
_entity.pdbx_description
1 polymer ?
#
loop_
_entity_poly.entity_id
_entity_poly.type
_entity_poly.pdbx_seq_one_letter_code
_entity_poly.pdbx_strand_id
1 'polypeptide(L)'
;MDRSQPSWRVRLNRTATLGRLMRQRYARVFWMLHSTWALISGGIVLILAHNRYGFLPWVVLFLTLTWLSTLFFSRIGGDRGSARAKAARGFVSYLTRVMYQETLFFLLPFYFYSTTFVSWNSAYVVVLALLAVLSCFDLPFDRLLRTNRWFAQVFFAFVTYSALQFFLPLVLHVRIHNGAYLAAGVSFFASLPLAYSARDLRQPRRIALIAVALAVIVGILKVGRELLPPVPLRLTDLSFGTGIDPAALELTGEFPEGGPVHCAALAGKRLVARATIFSPGKLPLRVQFRFLKDGKILKTSRNLELVAHRRGFRVWDALRPGPQGLAPGRYRAEVWTSEGQLVGRDDIVIAP
;
A
#
# COMPACT_ATOMS: atom_id res chain seq x y z
N MET A 1 -42.61 60.02 -0.32
CA MET A 1 -41.20 60.31 0.12
C MET A 1 -40.35 59.12 -0.22
N ASP A 2 -39.79 59.13 -1.41
CA ASP A 2 -38.94 58.06 -1.94
C ASP A 2 -37.49 58.30 -1.43
N ARG A 3 -37.02 57.48 -0.48
CA ARG A 3 -35.62 57.53 -0.02
C ARG A 3 -34.75 56.76 -0.98
N SER A 4 -34.32 57.43 -2.07
CA SER A 4 -33.31 56.90 -2.97
C SER A 4 -32.04 56.54 -2.19
N GLN A 5 -31.70 55.26 -2.17
CA GLN A 5 -30.46 54.79 -1.56
C GLN A 5 -29.27 55.50 -2.22
N PRO A 6 -28.29 56.02 -1.44
CA PRO A 6 -27.22 56.79 -1.99
C PRO A 6 -26.37 55.94 -2.95
N SER A 7 -26.04 56.44 -4.13
CA SER A 7 -25.39 55.77 -5.25
C SER A 7 -24.07 55.08 -4.91
N TRP A 8 -23.36 55.52 -3.87
CA TRP A 8 -22.15 54.92 -3.36
C TRP A 8 -22.37 53.55 -2.69
N ARG A 9 -23.52 53.30 -2.02
CA ARG A 9 -23.84 52.00 -1.46
C ARG A 9 -24.10 50.94 -2.51
N VAL A 10 -24.69 51.31 -3.63
CA VAL A 10 -24.91 50.44 -4.80
C VAL A 10 -23.55 50.10 -5.46
N ARG A 11 -22.61 51.05 -5.54
CA ARG A 11 -21.25 50.79 -6.07
C ARG A 11 -20.44 49.91 -5.15
N LEU A 12 -20.47 50.11 -3.83
CA LEU A 12 -19.78 49.24 -2.84
C LEU A 12 -20.31 47.81 -2.87
N ASN A 13 -21.62 47.62 -3.04
CA ASN A 13 -22.17 46.26 -3.15
C ASN A 13 -21.76 45.59 -4.46
N ARG A 14 -21.67 46.30 -5.58
CA ARG A 14 -21.18 45.74 -6.86
C ARG A 14 -19.70 45.36 -6.79
N THR A 15 -18.83 46.18 -6.23
CA THR A 15 -17.42 45.88 -6.06
C THR A 15 -17.18 44.72 -5.09
N ALA A 16 -17.94 44.64 -4.01
CA ALA A 16 -17.92 43.52 -3.07
C ALA A 16 -18.42 42.22 -3.71
N THR A 17 -19.41 42.30 -4.60
CA THR A 17 -19.92 41.10 -5.33
C THR A 17 -18.95 40.65 -6.42
N LEU A 18 -18.37 41.59 -7.18
CA LEU A 18 -17.32 41.30 -8.16
C LEU A 18 -16.07 40.72 -7.49
N GLY A 19 -15.64 41.26 -6.36
CA GLY A 19 -14.54 40.75 -5.56
C GLY A 19 -14.78 39.32 -5.05
N ARG A 20 -16.03 39.01 -4.63
CA ARG A 20 -16.42 37.63 -4.25
C ARG A 20 -16.42 36.67 -5.44
N LEU A 21 -16.97 37.06 -6.58
CA LEU A 21 -16.97 36.26 -7.81
C LEU A 21 -15.56 36.02 -8.34
N MET A 22 -14.73 37.06 -8.39
CA MET A 22 -13.32 36.91 -8.74
C MET A 22 -12.57 36.00 -7.77
N ARG A 23 -12.75 36.17 -6.47
CA ARG A 23 -12.14 35.31 -5.44
C ARG A 23 -12.58 33.86 -5.57
N GLN A 24 -13.83 33.58 -5.91
CA GLN A 24 -14.32 32.21 -6.14
C GLN A 24 -13.75 31.61 -7.44
N ARG A 25 -13.62 32.42 -8.50
CA ARG A 25 -13.05 31.96 -9.79
C ARG A 25 -11.55 31.68 -9.67
N TYR A 26 -10.81 32.60 -9.05
CA TYR A 26 -9.37 32.39 -8.79
C TYR A 26 -9.10 31.27 -7.78
N ALA A 27 -9.96 31.09 -6.79
CA ALA A 27 -9.85 29.96 -5.88
C ALA A 27 -9.96 28.62 -6.63
N ARG A 28 -10.91 28.46 -7.57
CA ARG A 28 -11.00 27.23 -8.37
C ARG A 28 -9.76 26.98 -9.19
N VAL A 29 -9.27 28.00 -9.90
CA VAL A 29 -8.05 27.86 -10.71
C VAL A 29 -6.85 27.52 -9.84
N PHE A 30 -6.70 28.19 -8.68
CA PHE A 30 -5.66 27.90 -7.71
C PHE A 30 -5.72 26.43 -7.22
N TRP A 31 -6.92 25.96 -6.86
CA TRP A 31 -7.11 24.57 -6.41
C TRP A 31 -6.87 23.56 -7.54
N MET A 32 -7.25 23.86 -8.78
CA MET A 32 -6.92 23.00 -9.92
C MET A 32 -5.43 22.91 -10.15
N LEU A 33 -4.71 24.04 -10.14
CA LEU A 33 -3.26 24.07 -10.28
C LEU A 33 -2.57 23.32 -9.14
N HIS A 34 -3.07 23.48 -7.90
CA HIS A 34 -2.52 22.79 -6.75
C HIS A 34 -2.74 21.27 -6.84
N SER A 35 -3.94 20.81 -7.21
CA SER A 35 -4.22 19.38 -7.41
C SER A 35 -3.37 18.78 -8.54
N THR A 36 -3.15 19.54 -9.62
CA THR A 36 -2.26 19.11 -10.71
C THR A 36 -0.81 19.02 -10.23
N TRP A 37 -0.34 20.02 -9.49
CA TRP A 37 0.99 19.98 -8.88
C TRP A 37 1.15 18.81 -7.93
N ALA A 38 0.12 18.54 -7.13
CA ALA A 38 0.06 17.41 -6.22
C ALA A 38 0.19 16.04 -6.95
N LEU A 39 -0.47 15.87 -8.09
CA LEU A 39 -0.31 14.69 -8.94
C LEU A 39 1.11 14.58 -9.53
N ILE A 40 1.68 15.70 -9.98
CA ILE A 40 3.03 15.74 -10.54
C ILE A 40 4.05 15.39 -9.45
N SER A 41 3.96 16.02 -8.27
CA SER A 41 4.87 15.74 -7.14
C SER A 41 4.78 14.28 -6.68
N GLY A 42 3.56 13.73 -6.60
CA GLY A 42 3.34 12.31 -6.34
C GLY A 42 4.00 11.40 -7.38
N GLY A 43 3.88 11.75 -8.68
CA GLY A 43 4.57 11.05 -9.76
C GLY A 43 6.11 11.11 -9.64
N ILE A 44 6.65 12.26 -9.26
CA ILE A 44 8.08 12.43 -8.98
C ILE A 44 8.51 11.54 -7.81
N VAL A 45 7.73 11.49 -6.73
CA VAL A 45 8.01 10.61 -5.58
C VAL A 45 8.01 9.15 -6.01
N LEU A 46 7.06 8.71 -6.86
CA LEU A 46 7.02 7.36 -7.43
C LEU A 46 8.34 6.99 -8.15
N ILE A 47 8.89 7.92 -8.92
CA ILE A 47 10.12 7.69 -9.69
C ILE A 47 11.36 7.70 -8.77
N LEU A 48 11.44 8.65 -7.84
CA LEU A 48 12.62 8.86 -7.00
C LEU A 48 12.71 7.90 -5.81
N ALA A 49 11.57 7.45 -5.25
CA ALA A 49 11.54 6.58 -4.08
C ALA A 49 11.92 5.13 -4.35
N HIS A 50 12.03 4.75 -5.62
CA HIS A 50 12.18 3.38 -6.11
C HIS A 50 13.25 2.51 -5.40
N ASN A 51 14.34 3.10 -4.88
CA ASN A 51 15.43 2.36 -4.23
C ASN A 51 16.04 3.07 -3.01
N ARG A 52 15.38 4.05 -2.42
CA ARG A 52 15.95 4.87 -1.35
C ARG A 52 15.27 4.61 0.00
N TYR A 53 15.85 3.71 0.78
CA TYR A 53 15.37 3.40 2.15
C TYR A 53 15.88 4.37 3.23
N GLY A 54 16.82 5.27 2.92
CA GLY A 54 17.36 6.26 3.85
C GLY A 54 16.34 7.32 4.34
N PHE A 55 15.17 7.40 3.71
CA PHE A 55 14.07 8.29 4.11
C PHE A 55 13.17 7.71 5.23
N LEU A 56 13.37 6.47 5.63
CA LEU A 56 12.52 5.80 6.63
C LEU A 56 12.29 6.63 7.91
N PRO A 57 13.30 7.21 8.58
CA PRO A 57 13.08 8.01 9.78
C PRO A 57 12.19 9.23 9.53
N TRP A 58 12.36 9.88 8.37
CA TRP A 58 11.57 11.04 7.96
C TRP A 58 10.09 10.69 7.76
N VAL A 59 9.81 9.51 7.20
CA VAL A 59 8.42 9.08 7.00
C VAL A 59 7.75 8.74 8.33
N VAL A 60 8.46 8.15 9.28
CA VAL A 60 7.93 7.94 10.65
C VAL A 60 7.60 9.27 11.31
N LEU A 61 8.50 10.25 11.22
CA LEU A 61 8.26 11.61 11.71
C LEU A 61 7.02 12.21 11.02
N PHE A 62 6.93 12.10 9.70
CA PHE A 62 5.84 12.61 8.89
C PHE A 62 4.49 11.98 9.26
N LEU A 63 4.44 10.67 9.48
CA LEU A 63 3.25 9.96 9.95
C LEU A 63 2.82 10.41 11.35
N THR A 64 3.79 10.60 12.25
CA THR A 64 3.52 11.11 13.59
C THR A 64 2.92 12.51 13.55
N LEU A 65 3.48 13.40 12.73
CA LEU A 65 2.95 14.74 12.50
C LEU A 65 1.55 14.70 11.86
N THR A 66 1.32 13.79 10.91
CA THR A 66 0.01 13.57 10.30
C THR A 66 -1.02 13.16 11.34
N TRP A 67 -0.66 12.22 12.21
CA TRP A 67 -1.52 11.77 13.30
C TRP A 67 -1.84 12.90 14.27
N LEU A 68 -0.83 13.63 14.75
CA LEU A 68 -1.02 14.77 15.64
C LEU A 68 -1.87 15.86 15.01
N SER A 69 -1.63 16.21 13.73
CA SER A 69 -2.41 17.23 13.04
C SER A 69 -3.86 16.80 12.84
N THR A 70 -4.11 15.53 12.55
CA THR A 70 -5.47 14.98 12.38
C THR A 70 -6.23 15.00 13.70
N LEU A 71 -5.60 14.61 14.81
CA LEU A 71 -6.19 14.69 16.16
C LEU A 71 -6.48 16.13 16.57
N PHE A 72 -5.54 17.02 16.34
CA PHE A 72 -5.69 18.44 16.62
C PHE A 72 -6.84 19.05 15.82
N PHE A 73 -6.89 18.74 14.52
CA PHE A 73 -7.96 19.19 13.63
C PHE A 73 -9.34 18.70 14.06
N SER A 74 -9.48 17.46 14.49
CA SER A 74 -10.76 16.91 14.96
C SER A 74 -11.27 17.56 16.23
N ARG A 75 -10.40 18.16 17.04
CA ARG A 75 -10.74 18.80 18.33
C ARG A 75 -11.01 20.31 18.25
N ILE A 76 -10.53 21.01 17.21
CA ILE A 76 -10.72 22.45 17.03
C ILE A 76 -12.10 22.79 16.40
N GLY A 77 -13.04 21.87 16.39
CA GLY A 77 -14.32 21.93 15.71
C GLY A 77 -15.40 22.87 16.29
N GLY A 78 -15.08 24.08 16.77
CA GLY A 78 -16.09 25.08 17.19
C GLY A 78 -16.18 26.24 16.19
N ASP A 79 -17.39 26.54 15.69
CA ASP A 79 -17.64 27.63 14.72
C ASP A 79 -17.46 29.07 15.27
N ARG A 80 -17.19 29.19 16.57
CA ARG A 80 -17.09 30.47 17.30
C ARG A 80 -15.65 30.89 17.58
N GLY A 81 -14.81 30.95 16.57
CA GLY A 81 -13.42 31.33 16.75
C GLY A 81 -13.05 32.68 16.12
N SER A 82 -12.04 33.33 16.67
CA SER A 82 -11.41 34.53 16.09
C SER A 82 -10.91 34.26 14.64
N ALA A 83 -10.65 35.31 13.86
CA ALA A 83 -10.08 35.18 12.51
C ALA A 83 -8.79 34.34 12.51
N ARG A 84 -7.97 34.46 13.57
CA ARG A 84 -6.75 33.65 13.76
C ARG A 84 -7.07 32.15 13.92
N ALA A 85 -8.11 31.79 14.69
CA ALA A 85 -8.52 30.40 14.85
C ALA A 85 -9.08 29.79 13.55
N LYS A 86 -9.76 30.59 12.71
CA LYS A 86 -10.21 30.17 11.37
C LYS A 86 -9.04 29.94 10.42
N ALA A 87 -8.02 30.82 10.44
CA ALA A 87 -6.82 30.69 9.65
C ALA A 87 -6.00 29.45 10.08
N ALA A 88 -5.81 29.25 11.40
CA ALA A 88 -5.10 28.08 11.93
C ALA A 88 -5.80 26.77 11.53
N ARG A 89 -7.13 26.70 11.60
CA ARG A 89 -7.91 25.54 11.14
C ARG A 89 -7.73 25.26 9.65
N GLY A 90 -7.74 26.33 8.83
CA GLY A 90 -7.47 26.19 7.39
C GLY A 90 -6.09 25.63 7.10
N PHE A 91 -5.09 26.13 7.82
CA PHE A 91 -3.71 25.68 7.69
C PHE A 91 -3.54 24.21 8.12
N VAL A 92 -4.08 23.82 9.29
CA VAL A 92 -4.00 22.43 9.78
C VAL A 92 -4.73 21.49 8.84
N SER A 93 -5.92 21.86 8.33
CA SER A 93 -6.63 21.07 7.33
C SER A 93 -5.81 20.87 6.06
N TYR A 94 -5.19 21.92 5.56
CA TYR A 94 -4.31 21.87 4.41
C TYR A 94 -3.11 20.94 4.65
N LEU A 95 -2.42 21.15 5.78
CA LEU A 95 -1.27 20.32 6.17
C LEU A 95 -1.65 18.84 6.27
N THR A 96 -2.75 18.51 6.93
CA THR A 96 -3.25 17.13 7.06
C THR A 96 -3.46 16.47 5.69
N ARG A 97 -4.04 17.19 4.73
CA ARG A 97 -4.25 16.67 3.36
C ARG A 97 -2.95 16.40 2.63
N VAL A 98 -2.03 17.36 2.65
CA VAL A 98 -0.70 17.20 2.03
C VAL A 98 0.00 15.99 2.63
N MET A 99 -0.06 15.83 3.95
CA MET A 99 0.57 14.69 4.62
C MET A 99 -0.03 13.35 4.20
N TYR A 100 -1.36 13.23 4.08
CA TYR A 100 -1.99 12.01 3.56
C TYR A 100 -1.56 11.71 2.13
N GLN A 101 -1.59 12.71 1.28
CA GLN A 101 -1.22 12.60 -0.10
C GLN A 101 0.24 12.12 -0.26
N GLU A 102 1.17 12.82 0.36
CA GLU A 102 2.60 12.46 0.31
C GLU A 102 2.85 11.05 0.88
N THR A 103 2.17 10.67 1.96
CA THR A 103 2.27 9.31 2.52
C THR A 103 1.80 8.26 1.53
N LEU A 104 0.64 8.46 0.89
CA LEU A 104 0.09 7.50 -0.05
C LEU A 104 0.96 7.35 -1.30
N PHE A 105 1.43 8.46 -1.88
CA PHE A 105 2.32 8.42 -3.03
C PHE A 105 3.69 7.84 -2.69
N PHE A 106 4.19 8.09 -1.49
CA PHE A 106 5.43 7.47 -1.02
C PHE A 106 5.30 5.95 -0.89
N LEU A 107 4.19 5.45 -0.36
CA LEU A 107 3.97 4.02 -0.15
C LEU A 107 3.70 3.27 -1.47
N LEU A 108 3.05 3.92 -2.41
CA LEU A 108 2.56 3.29 -3.64
C LEU A 108 3.63 2.50 -4.42
N PRO A 109 4.87 3.00 -4.67
CA PRO A 109 5.89 2.25 -5.38
C PRO A 109 6.31 0.97 -4.63
N PHE A 110 6.43 1.02 -3.30
CA PHE A 110 6.83 -0.16 -2.53
C PHE A 110 5.77 -1.25 -2.58
N TYR A 111 4.50 -0.88 -2.47
CA TYR A 111 3.39 -1.80 -2.63
C TYR A 111 3.28 -2.34 -4.05
N PHE A 112 3.46 -1.49 -5.05
CA PHE A 112 3.46 -1.87 -6.46
C PHE A 112 4.51 -2.94 -6.77
N TYR A 113 5.76 -2.72 -6.33
CA TYR A 113 6.85 -3.68 -6.57
C TYR A 113 6.79 -4.95 -5.70
N SER A 114 6.04 -4.93 -4.60
CA SER A 114 5.80 -6.11 -3.77
C SER A 114 4.55 -6.88 -4.19
N THR A 115 3.88 -6.47 -5.28
CA THR A 115 2.63 -7.04 -5.75
C THR A 115 2.87 -7.92 -6.96
N THR A 116 2.20 -9.06 -6.99
CA THR A 116 2.12 -9.91 -8.18
C THR A 116 0.88 -9.53 -8.97
N PHE A 117 1.05 -8.94 -10.16
CA PHE A 117 -0.07 -8.64 -11.05
C PHE A 117 -0.80 -9.93 -11.43
N VAL A 118 -2.10 -9.82 -11.74
CA VAL A 118 -2.97 -10.98 -11.99
C VAL A 118 -3.18 -11.89 -10.76
N SER A 119 -2.98 -11.36 -9.54
CA SER A 119 -3.30 -12.02 -8.28
C SER A 119 -4.18 -11.12 -7.39
N TRP A 120 -4.77 -11.69 -6.34
CA TRP A 120 -5.65 -10.94 -5.44
C TRP A 120 -4.94 -9.80 -4.68
N ASN A 121 -3.62 -9.88 -4.49
CA ASN A 121 -2.87 -8.83 -3.81
C ASN A 121 -2.77 -7.53 -4.63
N SER A 122 -3.01 -7.57 -5.94
CA SER A 122 -3.11 -6.37 -6.78
C SER A 122 -4.28 -5.46 -6.39
N ALA A 123 -5.37 -6.02 -5.86
CA ALA A 123 -6.52 -5.25 -5.40
C ALA A 123 -6.14 -4.24 -4.31
N TYR A 124 -5.21 -4.62 -3.41
CA TYR A 124 -4.72 -3.71 -2.37
C TYR A 124 -4.03 -2.48 -2.95
N VAL A 125 -3.17 -2.68 -3.96
CA VAL A 125 -2.46 -1.57 -4.63
C VAL A 125 -3.42 -0.68 -5.41
N VAL A 126 -4.43 -1.27 -6.05
CA VAL A 126 -5.48 -0.48 -6.72
C VAL A 126 -6.22 0.40 -5.72
N VAL A 127 -6.60 -0.13 -4.56
CA VAL A 127 -7.24 0.68 -3.51
C VAL A 127 -6.31 1.79 -3.03
N LEU A 128 -5.03 1.48 -2.78
CA LEU A 128 -4.03 2.48 -2.36
C LEU A 128 -3.88 3.59 -3.40
N ALA A 129 -3.81 3.23 -4.70
CA ALA A 129 -3.71 4.18 -5.80
C ALA A 129 -4.97 5.06 -5.93
N LEU A 130 -6.16 4.47 -5.81
CA LEU A 130 -7.41 5.22 -5.85
C LEU A 130 -7.52 6.22 -4.70
N LEU A 131 -7.09 5.83 -3.49
CA LEU A 131 -7.08 6.74 -2.35
C LEU A 131 -6.01 7.84 -2.50
N ALA A 132 -4.86 7.54 -3.10
CA ALA A 132 -3.84 8.52 -3.43
C ALA A 132 -4.38 9.56 -4.43
N VAL A 133 -5.02 9.11 -5.50
CA VAL A 133 -5.66 9.99 -6.49
C VAL A 133 -6.81 10.79 -5.87
N LEU A 134 -7.65 10.16 -5.03
CA LEU A 134 -8.74 10.84 -4.33
C LEU A 134 -8.19 11.97 -3.43
N SER A 135 -7.06 11.76 -2.77
CA SER A 135 -6.43 12.76 -1.90
C SER A 135 -5.93 14.00 -2.65
N CYS A 136 -5.73 13.91 -3.98
CA CYS A 136 -5.35 15.04 -4.82
C CYS A 136 -6.53 15.97 -5.15
N PHE A 137 -7.77 15.51 -4.99
CA PHE A 137 -8.95 16.33 -5.22
C PHE A 137 -9.36 17.08 -3.95
N ASP A 138 -8.72 18.19 -3.69
CA ASP A 138 -8.83 18.97 -2.44
C ASP A 138 -10.27 19.20 -1.95
N LEU A 139 -11.15 19.69 -2.83
CA LEU A 139 -12.53 20.07 -2.42
C LEU A 139 -13.39 18.87 -2.04
N PRO A 140 -13.52 17.80 -2.87
CA PRO A 140 -14.30 16.62 -2.50
C PRO A 140 -13.66 15.86 -1.33
N PHE A 141 -12.34 15.76 -1.27
CA PHE A 141 -11.64 15.05 -0.20
C PHE A 141 -11.80 15.75 1.16
N ASP A 142 -11.59 17.09 1.22
CA ASP A 142 -11.81 17.87 2.44
C ASP A 142 -13.28 17.79 2.91
N ARG A 143 -14.22 17.82 1.97
CA ARG A 143 -15.64 17.64 2.28
C ARG A 143 -15.90 16.27 2.90
N LEU A 144 -15.36 15.18 2.31
CA LEU A 144 -15.52 13.82 2.83
C LEU A 144 -14.93 13.68 4.24
N LEU A 145 -13.72 14.19 4.46
CA LEU A 145 -13.06 14.14 5.78
C LEU A 145 -13.83 14.91 6.86
N ARG A 146 -14.47 16.04 6.49
CA ARG A 146 -15.21 16.88 7.47
C ARG A 146 -16.63 16.43 7.74
N THR A 147 -17.33 15.95 6.69
CA THR A 147 -18.76 15.60 6.82
C THR A 147 -18.97 14.16 7.27
N ASN A 148 -18.03 13.27 6.97
CA ASN A 148 -18.17 11.86 7.27
C ASN A 148 -17.04 11.37 8.19
N ARG A 149 -17.33 11.35 9.50
CA ARG A 149 -16.38 10.87 10.52
C ARG A 149 -15.93 9.43 10.32
N TRP A 150 -16.79 8.57 9.77
CA TRP A 150 -16.45 7.18 9.48
C TRP A 150 -15.46 7.08 8.32
N PHE A 151 -15.67 7.89 7.29
CA PHE A 151 -14.70 7.99 6.20
C PHE A 151 -13.35 8.47 6.73
N ALA A 152 -13.32 9.52 7.54
CA ALA A 152 -12.08 10.02 8.13
C ALA A 152 -11.37 8.97 8.98
N GLN A 153 -12.11 8.19 9.79
CA GLN A 153 -11.57 7.12 10.62
C GLN A 153 -10.99 5.98 9.77
N VAL A 154 -11.78 5.46 8.81
CA VAL A 154 -11.36 4.33 7.95
C VAL A 154 -10.19 4.74 7.07
N PHE A 155 -10.23 5.93 6.49
CA PHE A 155 -9.16 6.46 5.67
C PHE A 155 -7.86 6.59 6.46
N PHE A 156 -7.92 7.23 7.64
CA PHE A 156 -6.76 7.34 8.54
C PHE A 156 -6.23 5.96 8.94
N ALA A 157 -7.11 5.04 9.36
CA ALA A 157 -6.71 3.69 9.76
C ALA A 157 -6.03 2.94 8.61
N PHE A 158 -6.56 3.04 7.38
CA PHE A 158 -5.99 2.39 6.20
C PHE A 158 -4.61 2.96 5.84
N VAL A 159 -4.46 4.29 5.81
CA VAL A 159 -3.17 4.94 5.51
C VAL A 159 -2.13 4.59 6.57
N THR A 160 -2.52 4.68 7.85
CA THR A 160 -1.63 4.35 8.97
C THR A 160 -1.26 2.86 8.97
N TYR A 161 -2.23 1.97 8.70
CA TYR A 161 -1.98 0.54 8.55
C TYR A 161 -0.98 0.26 7.44
N SER A 162 -1.20 0.84 6.24
CA SER A 162 -0.31 0.65 5.11
C SER A 162 1.11 1.13 5.41
N ALA A 163 1.24 2.28 6.05
CA ALA A 163 2.52 2.81 6.45
C ALA A 163 3.22 1.90 7.49
N LEU A 164 2.51 1.52 8.54
CA LEU A 164 3.08 0.67 9.60
C LEU A 164 3.41 -0.74 9.10
N GLN A 165 2.60 -1.33 8.22
CA GLN A 165 2.89 -2.62 7.60
C GLN A 165 4.21 -2.61 6.83
N PHE A 166 4.53 -1.49 6.18
CA PHE A 166 5.82 -1.31 5.51
C PHE A 166 6.97 -1.04 6.50
N PHE A 167 6.74 -0.18 7.51
CA PHE A 167 7.80 0.28 8.41
C PHE A 167 8.17 -0.69 9.53
N LEU A 168 7.19 -1.34 10.16
CA LEU A 168 7.44 -2.19 11.31
C LEU A 168 8.44 -3.32 11.03
N PRO A 169 8.34 -4.05 9.90
CA PRO A 169 9.35 -5.03 9.55
C PRO A 169 10.74 -4.42 9.39
N LEU A 170 10.85 -3.25 8.76
CA LEU A 170 12.14 -2.60 8.46
C LEU A 170 12.82 -2.00 9.68
N VAL A 171 12.04 -1.37 10.58
CA VAL A 171 12.57 -0.65 11.74
C VAL A 171 12.71 -1.56 12.96
N LEU A 172 11.70 -2.39 13.24
CA LEU A 172 11.69 -3.26 14.41
C LEU A 172 12.14 -4.70 14.11
N HIS A 173 12.48 -5.00 12.84
CA HIS A 173 12.92 -6.32 12.39
C HIS A 173 11.94 -7.45 12.77
N VAL A 174 10.65 -7.13 12.86
CA VAL A 174 9.60 -8.12 13.12
C VAL A 174 9.23 -8.85 11.83
N ARG A 175 8.72 -10.08 11.98
CA ARG A 175 8.19 -10.83 10.82
C ARG A 175 7.05 -10.04 10.16
N ILE A 176 6.97 -10.06 8.83
CA ILE A 176 5.95 -9.33 8.07
C ILE A 176 4.54 -9.61 8.59
N HIS A 177 4.24 -10.87 8.87
CA HIS A 177 2.97 -11.30 9.41
C HIS A 177 2.63 -10.66 10.77
N ASN A 178 3.57 -10.71 11.73
CA ASN A 178 3.38 -10.10 13.04
C ASN A 178 3.28 -8.58 12.92
N GLY A 179 4.08 -7.99 12.02
CA GLY A 179 4.01 -6.57 11.67
C GLY A 179 2.63 -6.15 11.17
N ALA A 180 1.99 -6.97 10.35
CA ALA A 180 0.64 -6.69 9.85
C ALA A 180 -0.42 -6.64 10.97
N TYR A 181 -0.40 -7.58 11.93
CA TYR A 181 -1.32 -7.53 13.08
C TYR A 181 -1.03 -6.36 14.00
N LEU A 182 0.25 -6.08 14.28
CA LEU A 182 0.63 -4.93 15.08
C LEU A 182 0.22 -3.63 14.40
N ALA A 183 0.45 -3.50 13.10
CA ALA A 183 0.00 -2.36 12.30
C ALA A 183 -1.51 -2.16 12.38
N ALA A 184 -2.28 -3.24 12.26
CA ALA A 184 -3.73 -3.20 12.36
C ALA A 184 -4.21 -2.75 13.74
N GLY A 185 -3.64 -3.31 14.79
CA GLY A 185 -3.95 -2.90 16.17
C GLY A 185 -3.64 -1.42 16.40
N VAL A 186 -2.42 -0.99 16.08
CA VAL A 186 -2.00 0.41 16.29
C VAL A 186 -2.85 1.36 15.46
N SER A 187 -3.07 1.10 14.17
CA SER A 187 -3.88 1.98 13.31
C SER A 187 -5.34 2.03 13.75
N PHE A 188 -5.90 0.92 14.17
CA PHE A 188 -7.26 0.84 14.70
C PHE A 188 -7.41 1.71 15.96
N PHE A 189 -6.59 1.49 16.97
CA PHE A 189 -6.65 2.25 18.22
C PHE A 189 -6.34 3.74 18.02
N ALA A 190 -5.35 4.08 17.19
CA ALA A 190 -5.03 5.45 16.84
C ALA A 190 -6.17 6.18 16.12
N SER A 191 -7.03 5.45 15.40
CA SER A 191 -8.18 6.02 14.68
C SER A 191 -9.41 6.26 15.56
N LEU A 192 -9.52 5.59 16.72
CA LEU A 192 -10.71 5.70 17.59
C LEU A 192 -11.07 7.14 18.01
N PRO A 193 -10.10 8.01 18.37
CA PRO A 193 -10.41 9.39 18.75
C PRO A 193 -11.05 10.24 17.64
N LEU A 194 -10.98 9.80 16.37
CA LEU A 194 -11.60 10.50 15.24
C LEU A 194 -13.12 10.29 15.18
N ALA A 195 -13.58 9.11 15.63
CA ALA A 195 -15.01 8.75 15.58
C ALA A 195 -15.69 8.77 16.95
N TYR A 196 -14.95 8.57 18.03
CA TYR A 196 -15.48 8.40 19.37
C TYR A 196 -14.94 9.46 20.32
N SER A 197 -15.81 10.00 21.18
CA SER A 197 -15.40 10.84 22.31
C SER A 197 -14.94 9.98 23.50
N ALA A 198 -14.21 10.59 24.45
CA ALA A 198 -13.82 9.90 25.67
C ALA A 198 -15.01 9.38 26.49
N ARG A 199 -16.20 10.03 26.39
CA ARG A 199 -17.43 9.56 27.04
C ARG A 199 -18.00 8.33 26.35
N ASP A 200 -17.94 8.27 25.01
CA ASP A 200 -18.39 7.11 24.24
C ASP A 200 -17.57 5.86 24.59
N LEU A 201 -16.24 6.03 24.78
CA LEU A 201 -15.32 4.95 25.13
C LEU A 201 -15.51 4.39 26.54
N ARG A 202 -16.29 5.06 27.41
CA ARG A 202 -16.68 4.56 28.74
C ARG A 202 -17.95 3.70 28.74
N GLN A 203 -18.69 3.68 27.62
CA GLN A 203 -19.92 2.90 27.51
C GLN A 203 -19.61 1.42 27.20
N PRO A 204 -20.10 0.45 28.02
CA PRO A 204 -19.77 -0.96 27.82
C PRO A 204 -20.21 -1.49 26.44
N ARG A 205 -21.37 -1.02 25.94
CA ARG A 205 -21.86 -1.36 24.60
C ARG A 205 -20.88 -0.90 23.49
N ARG A 206 -20.28 0.27 23.65
CA ARG A 206 -19.29 0.79 22.68
C ARG A 206 -17.98 0.00 22.75
N ILE A 207 -17.53 -0.34 23.95
CA ILE A 207 -16.34 -1.19 24.15
C ILE A 207 -16.57 -2.54 23.49
N ALA A 208 -17.73 -3.18 23.67
CA ALA A 208 -18.06 -4.43 23.02
C ALA A 208 -18.03 -4.34 21.49
N LEU A 209 -18.60 -3.26 20.90
CA LEU A 209 -18.57 -3.01 19.46
C LEU A 209 -17.13 -2.81 18.95
N ILE A 210 -16.28 -2.10 19.68
CA ILE A 210 -14.86 -1.91 19.35
C ILE A 210 -14.12 -3.24 19.39
N ALA A 211 -14.37 -4.08 20.41
CA ALA A 211 -13.77 -5.40 20.51
C ALA A 211 -14.22 -6.32 19.35
N VAL A 212 -15.50 -6.30 18.99
CA VAL A 212 -16.02 -7.04 17.82
C VAL A 212 -15.36 -6.54 16.53
N ALA A 213 -15.27 -5.22 16.33
CA ALA A 213 -14.63 -4.64 15.16
C ALA A 213 -13.15 -5.06 15.04
N LEU A 214 -12.42 -5.06 16.15
CA LEU A 214 -11.03 -5.52 16.20
C LEU A 214 -10.93 -7.03 15.87
N ALA A 215 -11.83 -7.85 16.43
CA ALA A 215 -11.88 -9.29 16.14
C ALA A 215 -12.17 -9.55 14.65
N VAL A 216 -13.08 -8.77 14.04
CA VAL A 216 -13.38 -8.84 12.60
C VAL A 216 -12.15 -8.46 11.77
N ILE A 217 -11.43 -7.39 12.13
CA ILE A 217 -10.20 -6.98 11.44
C ILE A 217 -9.15 -8.09 11.51
N VAL A 218 -8.94 -8.68 12.68
CA VAL A 218 -8.00 -9.80 12.85
C VAL A 218 -8.44 -11.01 12.02
N GLY A 219 -9.73 -11.31 11.98
CA GLY A 219 -10.32 -12.36 11.15
C GLY A 219 -10.07 -12.12 9.65
N ILE A 220 -10.33 -10.90 9.17
CA ILE A 220 -10.06 -10.49 7.78
C ILE A 220 -8.58 -10.64 7.44
N LEU A 221 -7.68 -10.20 8.32
CA LEU A 221 -6.23 -10.33 8.11
C LEU A 221 -5.80 -11.80 8.08
N LYS A 222 -6.44 -12.66 8.88
CA LYS A 222 -6.13 -14.10 8.91
C LYS A 222 -6.59 -14.81 7.64
N VAL A 223 -7.78 -14.52 7.15
CA VAL A 223 -8.37 -15.15 5.95
C VAL A 223 -7.83 -14.50 4.68
N GLY A 224 -7.72 -13.17 4.68
CA GLY A 224 -7.33 -12.36 3.52
C GLY A 224 -5.82 -12.17 3.34
N ARG A 225 -4.98 -13.09 3.84
CA ARG A 225 -3.51 -12.97 3.74
C ARG A 225 -3.03 -12.83 2.29
N GLU A 226 -3.68 -13.53 1.37
CA GLU A 226 -3.37 -13.48 -0.06
C GLU A 226 -3.68 -12.13 -0.71
N LEU A 227 -4.55 -11.31 -0.08
CA LEU A 227 -4.87 -9.96 -0.52
C LEU A 227 -3.78 -8.94 -0.15
N LEU A 228 -2.93 -9.29 0.83
CA LEU A 228 -1.92 -8.38 1.34
C LEU A 228 -0.58 -8.61 0.63
N PRO A 229 -0.06 -7.60 -0.07
CA PRO A 229 1.30 -7.68 -0.61
C PRO A 229 2.31 -7.91 0.52
N PRO A 230 3.34 -8.76 0.31
CA PRO A 230 4.34 -9.06 1.32
C PRO A 230 5.39 -7.94 1.44
N VAL A 231 4.97 -6.71 1.62
CA VAL A 231 5.85 -5.53 1.73
C VAL A 231 6.79 -5.71 2.92
N PRO A 232 8.10 -5.46 2.78
CA PRO A 232 8.82 -4.83 1.67
C PRO A 232 9.53 -5.80 0.72
N LEU A 233 9.08 -7.05 0.60
CA LEU A 233 9.68 -8.01 -0.31
C LEU A 233 9.35 -7.69 -1.77
N ARG A 234 10.30 -7.98 -2.67
CA ARG A 234 10.10 -7.84 -4.10
C ARG A 234 10.69 -9.05 -4.82
N LEU A 235 9.89 -9.70 -5.65
CA LEU A 235 10.41 -10.64 -6.65
C LEU A 235 11.09 -9.84 -7.77
N THR A 236 12.38 -10.07 -7.99
CA THR A 236 13.13 -9.37 -9.03
C THR A 236 13.18 -10.22 -10.30
N ASP A 237 13.26 -11.53 -10.14
CA ASP A 237 13.35 -12.48 -11.22
C ASP A 237 12.80 -13.84 -10.80
N LEU A 238 12.15 -14.55 -11.71
CA LEU A 238 11.73 -15.94 -11.54
C LEU A 238 11.89 -16.63 -12.89
N SER A 239 12.88 -17.49 -12.98
CA SER A 239 13.27 -18.15 -14.22
C SER A 239 13.24 -19.66 -14.06
N PHE A 240 13.11 -20.36 -15.19
CA PHE A 240 13.09 -21.82 -15.25
C PHE A 240 14.28 -22.37 -16.00
N GLY A 241 14.74 -23.59 -15.63
CA GLY A 241 15.83 -24.29 -16.29
C GLY A 241 15.84 -25.78 -15.98
N THR A 242 16.83 -26.49 -16.47
CA THR A 242 16.98 -27.95 -16.27
C THR A 242 17.88 -28.31 -15.10
N GLY A 243 18.69 -27.39 -14.62
CA GLY A 243 19.60 -27.58 -13.50
C GLY A 243 20.00 -26.28 -12.84
N ILE A 244 20.85 -26.37 -11.83
CA ILE A 244 21.42 -25.21 -11.14
C ILE A 244 22.89 -25.49 -10.83
N ASP A 245 23.73 -24.49 -11.04
CA ASP A 245 25.10 -24.47 -10.54
C ASP A 245 25.08 -24.14 -9.04
N PRO A 246 25.53 -25.05 -8.15
CA PRO A 246 25.51 -24.82 -6.72
C PRO A 246 26.40 -23.65 -6.25
N ALA A 247 27.46 -23.34 -6.99
CA ALA A 247 28.44 -22.32 -6.62
C ALA A 247 27.95 -20.91 -6.97
N ALA A 248 27.42 -20.73 -8.17
CA ALA A 248 26.93 -19.44 -8.65
C ALA A 248 25.44 -19.22 -8.39
N LEU A 249 24.69 -20.28 -8.04
CA LEU A 249 23.22 -20.28 -7.97
C LEU A 249 22.60 -19.77 -9.29
N GLU A 250 23.21 -20.16 -10.41
CA GLU A 250 22.73 -19.84 -11.76
C GLU A 250 22.07 -21.05 -12.40
N LEU A 251 21.05 -20.79 -13.23
CA LEU A 251 20.37 -21.86 -13.95
C LEU A 251 21.27 -22.42 -15.04
N THR A 252 21.28 -23.75 -15.14
CA THR A 252 21.85 -24.44 -16.29
C THR A 252 20.72 -24.88 -17.20
N GLY A 253 20.87 -24.65 -18.53
CA GLY A 253 19.83 -24.93 -19.50
C GLY A 253 18.58 -24.07 -19.20
N GLU A 254 18.78 -22.76 -19.01
CA GLU A 254 17.74 -21.78 -18.78
C GLU A 254 16.81 -21.70 -20.01
N PHE A 255 15.49 -21.64 -19.74
CA PHE A 255 14.49 -21.53 -20.78
C PHE A 255 14.18 -20.05 -21.05
N PRO A 256 13.94 -19.66 -22.31
CA PRO A 256 13.57 -18.30 -22.64
C PRO A 256 12.20 -17.95 -22.06
N GLU A 257 12.04 -16.71 -21.62
CA GLU A 257 10.77 -16.21 -21.11
C GLU A 257 9.67 -16.27 -22.18
N GLY A 258 8.50 -16.78 -21.79
CA GLY A 258 7.29 -16.76 -22.63
C GLY A 258 7.28 -17.74 -23.82
N GLY A 259 8.33 -18.49 -24.04
CA GLY A 259 8.39 -19.51 -25.10
C GLY A 259 7.91 -20.89 -24.64
N PRO A 260 7.30 -21.70 -25.52
CA PRO A 260 7.01 -23.10 -25.21
C PRO A 260 8.32 -23.91 -25.17
N VAL A 261 8.42 -24.79 -24.18
CA VAL A 261 9.53 -25.72 -24.01
C VAL A 261 9.08 -27.11 -24.47
N HIS A 262 9.78 -27.74 -25.40
CA HIS A 262 9.43 -29.09 -25.83
C HIS A 262 9.78 -30.13 -24.75
N CYS A 263 8.91 -31.12 -24.56
CA CYS A 263 9.13 -32.23 -23.62
C CYS A 263 10.48 -32.90 -23.77
N ALA A 264 10.98 -32.98 -25.00
CA ALA A 264 12.30 -33.55 -25.30
C ALA A 264 13.46 -32.84 -24.57
N ALA A 265 13.37 -31.53 -24.39
CA ALA A 265 14.38 -30.75 -23.65
C ALA A 265 14.43 -31.08 -22.14
N LEU A 266 13.32 -31.61 -21.62
CA LEU A 266 13.15 -32.02 -20.23
C LEU A 266 13.24 -33.55 -20.02
N ALA A 267 13.53 -34.32 -21.08
CA ALA A 267 13.59 -35.77 -20.98
C ALA A 267 14.62 -36.20 -19.93
N GLY A 268 14.17 -36.90 -18.89
CA GLY A 268 15.01 -37.35 -17.78
C GLY A 268 15.56 -36.23 -16.87
N LYS A 269 15.24 -34.97 -17.14
CA LYS A 269 15.71 -33.81 -16.37
C LYS A 269 14.61 -33.28 -15.46
N ARG A 270 15.02 -32.57 -14.42
CA ARG A 270 14.10 -31.87 -13.51
C ARG A 270 13.78 -30.47 -14.04
N LEU A 271 12.59 -29.97 -13.73
CA LEU A 271 12.24 -28.57 -13.94
C LEU A 271 12.65 -27.79 -12.70
N VAL A 272 13.66 -26.93 -12.83
CA VAL A 272 14.15 -26.06 -11.75
C VAL A 272 13.54 -24.69 -11.90
N ALA A 273 13.02 -24.14 -10.81
CA ALA A 273 12.65 -22.73 -10.72
C ALA A 273 13.61 -22.00 -9.77
N ARG A 274 14.17 -20.89 -10.23
CA ARG A 274 15.03 -20.01 -9.46
C ARG A 274 14.36 -18.65 -9.29
N ALA A 275 14.21 -18.20 -8.06
CA ALA A 275 13.69 -16.88 -7.74
C ALA A 275 14.77 -15.99 -7.15
N THR A 276 14.84 -14.74 -7.58
CA THR A 276 15.66 -13.70 -6.98
C THR A 276 14.75 -12.76 -6.21
N ILE A 277 14.89 -12.75 -4.87
CA ILE A 277 14.02 -11.99 -3.98
C ILE A 277 14.84 -10.90 -3.30
N PHE A 278 14.43 -9.67 -3.50
CA PHE A 278 15.01 -8.53 -2.83
C PHE A 278 14.31 -8.29 -1.48
N SER A 279 15.13 -8.15 -0.43
CA SER A 279 14.70 -7.74 0.91
C SER A 279 15.58 -6.58 1.37
N PRO A 280 15.02 -5.40 1.69
CA PRO A 280 15.81 -4.21 2.02
C PRO A 280 16.49 -4.25 3.39
N GLY A 281 16.17 -5.22 4.23
CA GLY A 281 16.72 -5.37 5.57
C GLY A 281 16.90 -6.82 5.97
N LYS A 282 17.57 -7.03 7.12
CA LYS A 282 17.71 -8.37 7.74
C LYS A 282 16.39 -8.79 8.37
N LEU A 283 15.47 -9.27 7.54
CA LEU A 283 14.17 -9.75 8.00
C LEU A 283 14.25 -11.26 8.26
N PRO A 284 13.70 -11.77 9.37
CA PRO A 284 13.64 -13.21 9.66
C PRO A 284 12.53 -13.84 8.81
N LEU A 285 12.80 -14.04 7.53
CA LEU A 285 11.83 -14.50 6.54
C LEU A 285 12.16 -15.86 6.02
N ARG A 286 11.11 -16.64 5.77
CA ARG A 286 11.16 -17.92 5.09
C ARG A 286 10.19 -17.90 3.92
N VAL A 287 10.61 -18.48 2.81
CA VAL A 287 9.78 -18.65 1.61
C VAL A 287 9.68 -20.10 1.22
N GLN A 288 8.66 -20.45 0.47
CA GLN A 288 8.43 -21.76 -0.09
C GLN A 288 8.03 -21.65 -1.56
N PHE A 289 8.45 -22.61 -2.38
CA PHE A 289 7.94 -22.75 -3.73
C PHE A 289 6.71 -23.64 -3.75
N ARG A 290 5.76 -23.32 -4.61
CA ARG A 290 4.65 -24.19 -5.00
C ARG A 290 4.72 -24.38 -6.51
N PHE A 291 4.81 -25.63 -6.92
CA PHE A 291 4.74 -25.99 -8.34
C PHE A 291 3.32 -26.47 -8.62
N LEU A 292 2.70 -25.86 -9.61
CA LEU A 292 1.36 -26.21 -10.06
C LEU A 292 1.41 -26.69 -11.51
N LYS A 293 0.51 -27.57 -11.88
CA LYS A 293 0.20 -27.93 -13.28
C LYS A 293 -1.29 -27.74 -13.49
N ASP A 294 -1.65 -26.94 -14.48
CA ASP A 294 -3.04 -26.64 -14.84
C ASP A 294 -3.90 -26.25 -13.61
N GLY A 295 -3.32 -25.47 -12.70
CA GLY A 295 -3.94 -24.99 -11.47
C GLY A 295 -3.91 -25.97 -10.28
N LYS A 296 -3.44 -27.21 -10.45
CA LYS A 296 -3.32 -28.19 -9.35
C LYS A 296 -1.90 -28.17 -8.77
N ILE A 297 -1.80 -28.11 -7.45
CA ILE A 297 -0.51 -28.14 -6.74
C ILE A 297 0.08 -29.56 -6.89
N LEU A 298 1.28 -29.63 -7.49
CA LEU A 298 2.05 -30.86 -7.61
C LEU A 298 3.04 -31.02 -6.46
N LYS A 299 3.67 -29.93 -6.05
CA LYS A 299 4.72 -29.94 -5.02
C LYS A 299 4.71 -28.63 -4.26
N THR A 300 4.93 -28.68 -2.95
CA THR A 300 5.32 -27.56 -2.10
C THR A 300 6.71 -27.83 -1.54
N SER A 301 7.63 -26.87 -1.65
CA SER A 301 8.98 -27.00 -1.11
C SER A 301 9.00 -26.92 0.43
N ARG A 302 10.13 -27.28 1.02
CA ARG A 302 10.44 -26.90 2.39
C ARG A 302 10.59 -25.38 2.49
N ASN A 303 10.51 -24.85 3.70
CA ASN A 303 10.80 -23.45 3.97
C ASN A 303 12.28 -23.15 3.74
N LEU A 304 12.57 -22.16 2.91
CA LEU A 304 13.90 -21.65 2.60
C LEU A 304 14.09 -20.31 3.32
N GLU A 305 15.21 -20.16 4.01
CA GLU A 305 15.53 -18.90 4.69
C GLU A 305 16.03 -17.87 3.68
N LEU A 306 15.50 -16.63 3.81
CA LEU A 306 15.97 -15.50 3.03
C LEU A 306 17.04 -14.74 3.80
N VAL A 307 18.17 -14.49 3.13
CA VAL A 307 19.22 -13.64 3.66
C VAL A 307 19.18 -12.30 2.94
N ALA A 308 19.24 -11.20 3.68
CA ALA A 308 19.27 -9.87 3.09
C ALA A 308 20.48 -9.70 2.19
N HIS A 309 20.27 -9.35 0.93
CA HIS A 309 21.32 -9.08 -0.04
C HIS A 309 20.96 -7.91 -0.93
N ARG A 310 21.92 -7.00 -1.20
CA ARG A 310 21.69 -5.76 -1.97
C ARG A 310 21.18 -5.98 -3.40
N ARG A 311 21.56 -7.09 -4.03
CA ARG A 311 21.15 -7.47 -5.40
C ARG A 311 20.01 -8.49 -5.43
N GLY A 312 19.41 -8.80 -4.27
CA GLY A 312 18.46 -9.89 -4.09
C GLY A 312 19.13 -11.20 -3.69
N PHE A 313 18.40 -12.04 -2.98
CA PHE A 313 18.84 -13.38 -2.56
C PHE A 313 18.23 -14.43 -3.49
N ARG A 314 19.06 -15.30 -4.02
CA ARG A 314 18.65 -16.36 -4.94
C ARG A 314 18.20 -17.58 -4.14
N VAL A 315 17.00 -18.04 -4.41
CA VAL A 315 16.43 -19.29 -3.88
C VAL A 315 15.95 -20.13 -5.04
N TRP A 316 15.97 -21.43 -4.88
CA TRP A 316 15.52 -22.35 -5.91
C TRP A 316 14.90 -23.60 -5.33
N ASP A 317 14.07 -24.26 -6.12
CA ASP A 317 13.59 -25.62 -5.91
C ASP A 317 13.33 -26.28 -7.26
N ALA A 318 13.19 -27.59 -7.25
CA ALA A 318 13.02 -28.38 -8.47
C ALA A 318 11.85 -29.34 -8.36
N LEU A 319 11.09 -29.42 -9.44
CA LEU A 319 10.09 -30.46 -9.66
C LEU A 319 10.79 -31.64 -10.37
N ARG A 320 10.77 -32.80 -9.74
CA ARG A 320 11.31 -34.04 -10.33
C ARG A 320 10.29 -34.62 -11.31
N PRO A 321 10.76 -35.09 -12.50
CA PRO A 321 9.86 -35.78 -13.41
C PRO A 321 9.36 -37.09 -12.76
N GLY A 322 8.15 -37.48 -13.10
CA GLY A 322 7.64 -38.81 -12.83
C GLY A 322 8.33 -39.87 -13.75
N PRO A 323 7.95 -41.16 -13.65
CA PRO A 323 8.51 -42.23 -14.50
C PRO A 323 8.36 -41.98 -16.00
N GLN A 324 7.32 -41.24 -16.39
CA GLN A 324 7.01 -40.88 -17.79
C GLN A 324 7.51 -39.48 -18.18
N GLY A 325 8.34 -38.85 -17.36
CA GLY A 325 8.79 -37.47 -17.58
C GLY A 325 7.78 -36.42 -17.06
N LEU A 326 7.96 -35.18 -17.54
CA LEU A 326 6.99 -34.08 -17.28
C LEU A 326 6.00 -34.05 -18.46
N ALA A 327 4.75 -34.34 -18.19
CA ALA A 327 3.70 -34.33 -19.23
C ALA A 327 3.43 -32.93 -19.76
N PRO A 328 3.06 -32.76 -21.04
CA PRO A 328 2.68 -31.46 -21.61
C PRO A 328 1.62 -30.76 -20.78
N GLY A 329 1.67 -29.42 -20.76
CA GLY A 329 0.73 -28.59 -20.01
C GLY A 329 1.35 -27.29 -19.52
N ARG A 330 0.55 -26.46 -18.85
CA ARG A 330 1.01 -25.20 -18.25
C ARG A 330 1.48 -25.46 -16.81
N TYR A 331 2.75 -25.25 -16.60
CA TYR A 331 3.35 -25.30 -15.28
C TYR A 331 3.53 -23.89 -14.72
N ARG A 332 3.32 -23.75 -13.43
CA ARG A 332 3.49 -22.50 -12.70
C ARG A 332 4.37 -22.75 -11.49
N ALA A 333 5.35 -21.87 -11.28
CA ALA A 333 6.05 -21.76 -10.02
C ALA A 333 5.56 -20.51 -9.28
N GLU A 334 5.19 -20.70 -8.03
CA GLU A 334 4.78 -19.62 -7.14
C GLU A 334 5.73 -19.57 -5.96
N VAL A 335 6.13 -18.37 -5.56
CA VAL A 335 6.93 -18.13 -4.36
C VAL A 335 6.03 -17.50 -3.30
N TRP A 336 5.92 -18.16 -2.16
CA TRP A 336 5.09 -17.75 -1.04
C TRP A 336 5.95 -17.50 0.19
N THR A 337 5.54 -16.56 1.04
CA THR A 337 6.08 -16.49 2.41
C THR A 337 5.57 -17.69 3.20
N SER A 338 6.30 -18.10 4.25
CA SER A 338 5.84 -19.16 5.17
C SER A 338 4.50 -18.86 5.83
N GLU A 339 4.13 -17.58 5.86
CA GLU A 339 2.88 -17.08 6.44
C GLU A 339 1.71 -17.02 5.45
N GLY A 340 1.91 -17.38 4.17
CA GLY A 340 0.86 -17.49 3.16
C GLY A 340 0.58 -16.22 2.36
N GLN A 341 1.59 -15.36 2.16
CA GLN A 341 1.52 -14.22 1.24
C GLN A 341 2.27 -14.56 -0.05
N LEU A 342 1.69 -14.24 -1.21
CA LEU A 342 2.31 -14.46 -2.50
C LEU A 342 3.37 -13.37 -2.76
N VAL A 343 4.62 -13.80 -2.97
CA VAL A 343 5.75 -12.93 -3.33
C VAL A 343 5.81 -12.72 -4.84
N GLY A 344 5.55 -13.79 -5.60
CA GLY A 344 5.49 -13.74 -7.04
C GLY A 344 5.24 -15.08 -7.68
N ARG A 345 5.01 -15.09 -8.99
CA ARG A 345 4.79 -16.31 -9.79
C ARG A 345 5.20 -16.09 -11.22
N ASP A 346 5.52 -17.19 -11.89
CA ASP A 346 5.72 -17.23 -13.33
C ASP A 346 5.26 -18.57 -13.89
N ASP A 347 4.98 -18.59 -15.19
CA ASP A 347 4.41 -19.71 -15.92
C ASP A 347 5.35 -20.19 -17.02
N ILE A 348 5.41 -21.49 -17.22
CA ILE A 348 6.09 -22.12 -18.35
C ILE A 348 5.17 -23.13 -19.03
N VAL A 349 5.13 -23.12 -20.34
CA VAL A 349 4.33 -24.06 -21.13
C VAL A 349 5.23 -25.16 -21.66
N ILE A 350 4.94 -26.40 -21.29
CA ILE A 350 5.62 -27.58 -21.84
C ILE A 350 4.78 -28.12 -22.99
N ALA A 351 5.33 -28.01 -24.19
CA ALA A 351 4.72 -28.53 -25.42
C ALA A 351 5.10 -30.02 -25.63
N PRO A 352 4.31 -30.77 -26.36
CA PRO A 352 4.57 -32.16 -26.73
C PRO A 352 5.91 -32.39 -27.40
#